data_5a0954ac10032f0ec0967c0777488ce9
#
_entry.id   5a0954ac10032f0ec0967c0777488ce9
#
_cell.length_a   1.000
_cell.length_b   1.000
_cell.length_c   1.000
_cell.angle_alpha   90.00
_cell.angle_beta   90.00
_cell.angle_gamma   90.00
#
_symmetry.space_group_name_H-M   'P 1'
#
loop_
_entity.id
_entity.type
_entity.pdbx_description
1 polymer ?
#
loop_
_entity_poly.entity_id
_entity_poly.type
_entity_poly.pdbx_seq_one_letter_code
_entity_poly.pdbx_strand_id
1 'polypeptide(L)'
;LSFVNERTSIGDAFYGLSILLGGPFSSGSAAYIVTNLGDMIFYATPLIMTGVSVAIAYKTGLFNIGAAGQFLMGMTGSLLVALNINTTGNPGLGVLVWILAVLVGAVCGMLWGMIPGFFRAVFNVNEVIVCIMTNWIAANIVSWVFGLMPHLINSGSGKSGYLITTAVTGNGTPTLGLNQLFKGSYIDAGIIVAIILAVGIHVMLTKTTFGYELRACGANRYGAKYAGMSDKRNIILSMAIAGGLAAIGGALYYLNPGIEFKFDSAYQKLPDYGFNGIPAALLGSNNPIAVIFVALFIRYLNTGGGNLTSAGFNKYIADVIIALIIYFAGFSKLFKDIMSRRKARAAVQTATANSTMAEKAKVTESVVPDAPPKEEKQAPVSEKSGKEGDE
;
A
#
# COMPACT_ATOMS: atom_id res chain seq x y z
N LEU A 1 -27.48 1.41 11.32
CA LEU A 1 -27.14 2.42 12.35
C LEU A 1 -28.27 2.59 13.36
N SER A 2 -29.52 2.74 12.94
CA SER A 2 -30.67 2.95 13.80
C SER A 2 -31.02 1.76 14.73
N PHE A 3 -30.68 0.52 14.32
CA PHE A 3 -31.01 -0.68 15.11
C PHE A 3 -30.00 -1.01 16.23
N VAL A 4 -28.84 -0.39 16.24
CA VAL A 4 -27.73 -0.72 17.16
C VAL A 4 -27.46 0.42 18.15
N ASN A 5 -28.11 1.55 17.97
CA ASN A 5 -27.99 2.71 18.83
C ASN A 5 -29.38 3.08 19.38
N GLU A 6 -29.44 3.83 20.47
CA GLU A 6 -30.72 4.34 21.04
C GLU A 6 -31.49 5.25 20.05
N ARG A 7 -30.86 5.67 18.95
CA ARG A 7 -31.47 6.40 17.84
C ARG A 7 -32.16 5.42 16.89
N THR A 8 -33.45 5.51 16.81
CA THR A 8 -34.34 4.53 16.13
C THR A 8 -34.88 5.01 14.77
N SER A 9 -34.50 6.22 14.32
CA SER A 9 -35.01 6.82 13.08
C SER A 9 -34.12 6.54 11.87
N ILE A 10 -34.72 6.32 10.69
CA ILE A 10 -34.03 6.26 9.42
C ILE A 10 -33.25 7.58 9.15
N GLY A 11 -33.78 8.73 9.58
CA GLY A 11 -33.13 10.02 9.53
C GLY A 11 -31.77 10.04 10.26
N ASP A 12 -31.72 9.40 11.45
CA ASP A 12 -30.46 9.29 12.21
C ASP A 12 -29.41 8.45 11.46
N ALA A 13 -29.82 7.43 10.69
CA ALA A 13 -28.92 6.64 9.89
C ALA A 13 -28.28 7.48 8.74
N PHE A 14 -29.09 8.31 8.06
CA PHE A 14 -28.57 9.23 7.03
C PHE A 14 -27.68 10.32 7.65
N TYR A 15 -28.05 10.84 8.81
CA TYR A 15 -27.23 11.81 9.55
C TYR A 15 -25.88 11.20 9.94
N GLY A 16 -25.86 9.99 10.50
CA GLY A 16 -24.62 9.29 10.80
C GLY A 16 -23.75 9.03 9.55
N LEU A 17 -24.36 8.65 8.44
CA LEU A 17 -23.66 8.46 7.18
C LEU A 17 -23.08 9.78 6.65
N SER A 18 -23.79 10.89 6.77
CA SER A 18 -23.29 12.21 6.37
C SER A 18 -22.08 12.66 7.20
N ILE A 19 -22.06 12.37 8.51
CA ILE A 19 -20.90 12.62 9.38
C ILE A 19 -19.70 11.77 8.96
N LEU A 20 -19.91 10.47 8.72
CA LEU A 20 -18.86 9.56 8.31
C LEU A 20 -18.22 9.98 6.97
N LEU A 21 -19.06 10.28 5.98
CA LEU A 21 -18.61 10.72 4.66
C LEU A 21 -18.07 12.17 4.65
N GLY A 22 -18.48 12.99 5.63
CA GLY A 22 -17.93 14.32 5.84
C GLY A 22 -16.49 14.31 6.35
N GLY A 23 -16.04 13.19 6.93
CA GLY A 23 -14.67 13.03 7.41
C GLY A 23 -14.23 14.13 8.37
N PRO A 24 -13.07 14.78 8.16
CA PRO A 24 -12.60 15.89 8.98
C PRO A 24 -13.54 17.10 8.99
N PHE A 25 -14.33 17.28 7.94
CA PHE A 25 -15.21 18.46 7.75
C PHE A 25 -16.55 18.35 8.52
N SER A 26 -16.85 17.20 9.08
CA SER A 26 -18.10 16.98 9.85
C SER A 26 -18.04 17.54 11.27
N SER A 27 -16.90 18.06 11.73
CA SER A 27 -16.80 18.74 13.03
C SER A 27 -17.33 20.17 12.92
N GLY A 28 -18.19 20.56 13.86
CA GLY A 28 -18.96 21.82 13.80
C GLY A 28 -18.15 23.13 13.98
N SER A 29 -16.82 23.07 14.15
CA SER A 29 -15.94 24.26 14.33
C SER A 29 -14.75 24.21 13.38
N ALA A 30 -14.42 25.37 12.79
CA ALA A 30 -13.27 25.51 11.90
C ALA A 30 -11.93 25.09 12.57
N ALA A 31 -11.78 25.35 13.88
CA ALA A 31 -10.60 24.92 14.62
C ALA A 31 -10.47 23.40 14.68
N TYR A 32 -11.55 22.69 14.94
CA TYR A 32 -11.55 21.22 14.94
C TYR A 32 -11.35 20.63 13.55
N ILE A 33 -11.84 21.27 12.48
CA ILE A 33 -11.59 20.84 11.11
C ILE A 33 -10.08 20.86 10.81
N VAL A 34 -9.40 21.94 11.18
CA VAL A 34 -7.96 22.10 10.99
C VAL A 34 -7.18 21.05 11.78
N THR A 35 -7.52 20.84 13.04
CA THR A 35 -6.92 19.80 13.88
C THR A 35 -7.13 18.41 13.30
N ASN A 36 -8.36 18.07 12.93
CA ASN A 36 -8.72 16.75 12.35
C ASN A 36 -8.01 16.50 11.01
N LEU A 37 -7.82 17.54 10.18
CA LEU A 37 -7.05 17.42 8.94
C LEU A 37 -5.58 17.12 9.23
N GLY A 38 -4.97 17.83 10.18
CA GLY A 38 -3.60 17.57 10.60
C GLY A 38 -3.41 16.16 11.17
N ASP A 39 -4.31 15.74 12.03
CA ASP A 39 -4.30 14.39 12.61
C ASP A 39 -4.52 13.30 11.55
N MET A 40 -5.42 13.53 10.61
CA MET A 40 -5.63 12.63 9.47
C MET A 40 -4.33 12.40 8.69
N ILE A 41 -3.59 13.47 8.40
CA ILE A 41 -2.31 13.43 7.68
C ILE A 41 -1.25 12.70 8.53
N PHE A 42 -1.14 13.03 9.82
CA PHE A 42 -0.22 12.37 10.74
C PHE A 42 -0.46 10.86 10.79
N TYR A 43 -1.67 10.45 11.07
CA TYR A 43 -2.03 9.03 11.17
C TYR A 43 -2.00 8.30 9.82
N ALA A 44 -1.98 9.00 8.68
CA ALA A 44 -1.74 8.40 7.37
C ALA A 44 -0.27 7.97 7.19
N THR A 45 0.69 8.64 7.86
CA THR A 45 2.13 8.36 7.75
C THR A 45 2.47 6.89 8.03
N PRO A 46 2.16 6.30 9.19
CA PRO A 46 2.45 4.90 9.46
C PRO A 46 1.68 3.96 8.53
N LEU A 47 0.49 4.34 8.09
CA LEU A 47 -0.33 3.54 7.18
C LEU A 47 0.23 3.51 5.75
N ILE A 48 0.78 4.63 5.27
CA ILE A 48 1.51 4.69 3.99
C ILE A 48 2.72 3.76 4.05
N MET A 49 3.52 3.86 5.11
CA MET A 49 4.76 3.10 5.26
C MET A 49 4.51 1.59 5.33
N THR A 50 3.55 1.16 6.14
CA THR A 50 3.17 -0.26 6.23
C THR A 50 2.48 -0.75 4.95
N GLY A 51 1.67 0.08 4.29
CA GLY A 51 1.07 -0.25 3.00
C GLY A 51 2.10 -0.40 1.88
N VAL A 52 3.10 0.47 1.80
CA VAL A 52 4.22 0.35 0.84
C VAL A 52 5.09 -0.87 1.16
N SER A 53 5.30 -1.19 2.44
CA SER A 53 5.97 -2.41 2.90
C SER A 53 5.28 -3.67 2.36
N VAL A 54 3.97 -3.76 2.52
CA VAL A 54 3.19 -4.90 1.99
C VAL A 54 3.21 -4.91 0.45
N ALA A 55 3.11 -3.74 -0.19
CA ALA A 55 3.10 -3.62 -1.64
C ALA A 55 4.39 -4.13 -2.30
N ILE A 56 5.58 -3.82 -1.74
CA ILE A 56 6.86 -4.32 -2.28
C ILE A 56 7.00 -5.83 -2.13
N ALA A 57 6.63 -6.39 -0.97
CA ALA A 57 6.64 -7.83 -0.74
C ALA A 57 5.72 -8.54 -1.74
N TYR A 58 4.53 -8.01 -1.97
CA TYR A 58 3.55 -8.57 -2.91
C TYR A 58 4.05 -8.55 -4.37
N LYS A 59 4.81 -7.51 -4.77
CA LYS A 59 5.43 -7.44 -6.10
C LYS A 59 6.47 -8.54 -6.33
N THR A 60 7.01 -9.12 -5.26
CA THR A 60 7.97 -10.24 -5.30
C THR A 60 7.27 -11.61 -5.12
N GLY A 61 5.93 -11.62 -5.06
CA GLY A 61 5.14 -12.83 -4.86
C GLY A 61 5.10 -13.31 -3.41
N LEU A 62 5.39 -12.42 -2.44
CA LEU A 62 5.38 -12.69 -1.00
C LEU A 62 4.26 -11.91 -0.32
N PHE A 63 3.81 -12.39 0.83
CA PHE A 63 2.79 -11.72 1.61
C PHE A 63 3.32 -11.34 3.00
N ASN A 64 3.64 -10.04 3.20
CA ASN A 64 4.20 -9.54 4.44
C ASN A 64 3.12 -9.27 5.50
N ILE A 65 2.67 -10.30 6.22
CA ILE A 65 1.85 -10.15 7.43
C ILE A 65 2.73 -9.76 8.64
N GLY A 66 4.06 -9.87 8.51
CA GLY A 66 5.03 -9.54 9.55
C GLY A 66 5.20 -8.04 9.84
N ALA A 67 4.49 -7.18 9.11
CA ALA A 67 4.63 -5.74 9.23
C ALA A 67 4.37 -5.21 10.66
N ALA A 68 3.52 -5.88 11.45
CA ALA A 68 3.27 -5.49 12.84
C ALA A 68 4.49 -5.68 13.75
N GLY A 69 5.18 -6.82 13.64
CA GLY A 69 6.42 -7.07 14.39
C GLY A 69 7.58 -6.20 13.90
N GLN A 70 7.69 -6.00 12.58
CA GLN A 70 8.69 -5.11 11.97
C GLN A 70 8.49 -3.66 12.43
N PHE A 71 7.25 -3.20 12.53
CA PHE A 71 6.86 -1.90 13.06
C PHE A 71 7.30 -1.75 14.53
N LEU A 72 7.05 -2.76 15.36
CA LEU A 72 7.50 -2.78 16.76
C LEU A 72 9.02 -2.76 16.89
N MET A 73 9.74 -3.52 16.09
CA MET A 73 11.20 -3.53 16.12
C MET A 73 11.79 -2.19 15.67
N GLY A 74 11.17 -1.55 14.68
CA GLY A 74 11.54 -0.20 14.25
C GLY A 74 11.31 0.85 15.34
N MET A 75 10.14 0.82 15.98
CA MET A 75 9.85 1.65 17.15
C MET A 75 10.89 1.45 18.24
N THR A 76 11.19 0.19 18.60
CA THR A 76 12.13 -0.12 19.67
C THR A 76 13.52 0.43 19.36
N GLY A 77 14.05 0.15 18.17
CA GLY A 77 15.38 0.65 17.77
C GLY A 77 15.45 2.17 17.77
N SER A 78 14.41 2.84 17.28
CA SER A 78 14.37 4.31 17.25
C SER A 78 14.24 4.95 18.63
N LEU A 79 13.37 4.39 19.49
CA LEU A 79 13.20 4.90 20.87
C LEU A 79 14.45 4.66 21.73
N LEU A 80 15.13 3.53 21.57
CA LEU A 80 16.40 3.27 22.26
C LEU A 80 17.43 4.35 21.94
N VAL A 81 17.53 4.81 20.72
CA VAL A 81 18.44 5.89 20.33
C VAL A 81 17.93 7.23 20.86
N ALA A 82 16.69 7.56 20.59
CA ALA A 82 16.12 8.89 20.90
C ALA A 82 16.07 9.16 22.42
N LEU A 83 15.81 8.15 23.25
CA LEU A 83 15.65 8.30 24.70
C LEU A 83 16.98 8.24 25.47
N ASN A 84 18.04 7.62 24.93
CA ASN A 84 19.33 7.52 25.58
C ASN A 84 20.27 8.71 25.30
N ILE A 85 20.03 9.50 24.23
CA ILE A 85 20.89 10.62 23.86
C ILE A 85 20.24 11.93 24.31
N ASN A 86 20.85 12.60 25.27
CA ASN A 86 20.39 13.90 25.74
C ASN A 86 20.90 15.02 24.81
N THR A 87 19.98 15.78 24.21
CA THR A 87 20.27 16.89 23.30
C THR A 87 19.76 18.23 23.83
N THR A 88 19.44 18.31 25.11
CA THR A 88 18.89 19.52 25.74
C THR A 88 19.79 20.73 25.47
N GLY A 89 19.20 21.77 24.90
CA GLY A 89 19.90 23.03 24.57
C GLY A 89 20.56 23.08 23.19
N ASN A 90 20.52 21.97 22.37
CA ASN A 90 21.09 21.99 21.03
C ASN A 90 20.10 21.40 19.99
N PRO A 91 19.26 22.25 19.35
CA PRO A 91 18.27 21.79 18.37
C PRO A 91 18.86 21.07 17.16
N GLY A 92 20.06 21.48 16.71
CA GLY A 92 20.74 20.85 15.57
C GLY A 92 21.15 19.42 15.87
N LEU A 93 21.64 19.16 17.09
CA LEU A 93 21.96 17.81 17.56
C LEU A 93 20.69 16.96 17.66
N GLY A 94 19.55 17.52 18.06
CA GLY A 94 18.27 16.83 18.12
C GLY A 94 17.84 16.26 16.76
N VAL A 95 17.97 17.05 15.69
CA VAL A 95 17.66 16.59 14.32
C VAL A 95 18.60 15.45 13.89
N LEU A 96 19.90 15.54 14.21
CA LEU A 96 20.85 14.46 13.90
C LEU A 96 20.51 13.17 14.65
N VAL A 97 20.16 13.28 15.93
CA VAL A 97 19.72 12.11 16.73
C VAL A 97 18.43 11.54 16.20
N TRP A 98 17.47 12.37 15.77
CA TRP A 98 16.24 11.90 15.11
C TRP A 98 16.55 11.11 13.82
N ILE A 99 17.43 11.62 12.93
CA ILE A 99 17.85 10.93 11.73
C ILE A 99 18.49 9.57 12.10
N LEU A 100 19.41 9.57 13.06
CA LEU A 100 20.06 8.34 13.54
C LEU A 100 19.03 7.37 14.11
N ALA A 101 18.08 7.82 14.89
CA ALA A 101 17.01 7.01 15.47
C ALA A 101 16.16 6.32 14.37
N VAL A 102 15.75 7.10 13.36
CA VAL A 102 14.98 6.55 12.22
C VAL A 102 15.82 5.52 11.44
N LEU A 103 17.10 5.79 11.20
CA LEU A 103 18.00 4.85 10.51
C LEU A 103 18.20 3.56 11.31
N VAL A 104 18.47 3.66 12.60
CA VAL A 104 18.61 2.47 13.47
C VAL A 104 17.29 1.69 13.52
N GLY A 105 16.16 2.37 13.64
CA GLY A 105 14.85 1.73 13.56
C GLY A 105 14.64 0.99 12.24
N ALA A 106 15.00 1.62 11.11
CA ALA A 106 14.94 1.00 9.79
C ALA A 106 15.80 -0.27 9.70
N VAL A 107 17.04 -0.22 10.20
CA VAL A 107 17.95 -1.37 10.21
C VAL A 107 17.39 -2.50 11.08
N CYS A 108 16.87 -2.20 12.28
CA CYS A 108 16.23 -3.21 13.13
C CYS A 108 15.05 -3.91 12.40
N GLY A 109 14.23 -3.13 11.70
CA GLY A 109 13.13 -3.70 10.93
C GLY A 109 13.58 -4.45 9.68
N MET A 110 14.65 -4.01 8.99
CA MET A 110 15.25 -4.77 7.88
C MET A 110 15.74 -6.14 8.34
N LEU A 111 16.50 -6.18 9.42
CA LEU A 111 17.00 -7.43 10.01
C LEU A 111 15.85 -8.34 10.44
N TRP A 112 14.81 -7.76 11.05
CA TRP A 112 13.63 -8.52 11.45
C TRP A 112 12.84 -9.05 10.26
N GLY A 113 12.69 -8.27 9.20
CA GLY A 113 12.03 -8.66 7.95
C GLY A 113 12.83 -9.69 7.14
N MET A 114 14.17 -9.72 7.30
CA MET A 114 14.99 -10.77 6.67
C MET A 114 14.69 -12.18 7.20
N ILE A 115 14.24 -12.33 8.44
CA ILE A 115 13.95 -13.64 9.04
C ILE A 115 12.93 -14.43 8.21
N PRO A 116 11.68 -13.94 7.99
CA PRO A 116 10.72 -14.67 7.16
C PRO A 116 11.19 -14.81 5.71
N GLY A 117 11.90 -13.80 5.17
CA GLY A 117 12.51 -13.89 3.85
C GLY A 117 13.54 -15.03 3.73
N PHE A 118 14.39 -15.20 4.74
CA PHE A 118 15.38 -16.25 4.78
C PHE A 118 14.74 -17.65 4.86
N PHE A 119 13.79 -17.85 5.77
CA PHE A 119 13.08 -19.13 5.90
C PHE A 119 12.34 -19.49 4.60
N ARG A 120 11.76 -18.50 3.92
CA ARG A 120 11.13 -18.70 2.61
C ARG A 120 12.14 -19.06 1.52
N ALA A 121 13.26 -18.36 1.46
CA ALA A 121 14.24 -18.50 0.38
C ALA A 121 15.06 -19.80 0.49
N VAL A 122 15.42 -20.21 1.73
CA VAL A 122 16.34 -21.33 1.98
C VAL A 122 15.58 -22.62 2.25
N PHE A 123 14.59 -22.57 3.14
CA PHE A 123 13.85 -23.75 3.60
C PHE A 123 12.50 -23.93 2.91
N ASN A 124 12.10 -22.98 2.05
CA ASN A 124 10.80 -22.96 1.38
C ASN A 124 9.60 -23.03 2.35
N VAL A 125 9.79 -22.55 3.58
CA VAL A 125 8.72 -22.43 4.58
C VAL A 125 7.76 -21.33 4.15
N ASN A 126 6.47 -21.47 4.46
CA ASN A 126 5.47 -20.44 4.16
C ASN A 126 5.80 -19.17 4.96
N GLU A 127 6.03 -18.05 4.25
CA GLU A 127 6.38 -16.75 4.84
C GLU A 127 5.32 -16.23 5.80
N VAL A 128 4.04 -16.54 5.56
CA VAL A 128 2.92 -16.08 6.41
C VAL A 128 3.03 -16.67 7.83
N ILE A 129 3.34 -17.96 7.93
CA ILE A 129 3.49 -18.63 9.22
C ILE A 129 4.67 -18.03 10.00
N VAL A 130 5.81 -17.85 9.32
CA VAL A 130 7.00 -17.25 9.95
C VAL A 130 6.70 -15.80 10.37
N CYS A 131 6.02 -15.01 9.55
CA CYS A 131 5.61 -13.66 9.89
C CYS A 131 4.72 -13.59 11.13
N ILE A 132 3.74 -14.48 11.26
CA ILE A 132 2.86 -14.53 12.44
C ILE A 132 3.66 -14.83 13.69
N MET A 133 4.57 -15.82 13.63
CA MET A 133 5.44 -16.18 14.77
C MET A 133 6.37 -15.02 15.15
N THR A 134 7.02 -14.39 14.16
CA THR A 134 7.94 -13.27 14.41
C THR A 134 7.22 -12.03 14.93
N ASN A 135 5.94 -11.80 14.62
CA ASN A 135 5.18 -10.72 15.23
C ASN A 135 5.07 -10.85 16.76
N TRP A 136 4.73 -12.04 17.27
CA TRP A 136 4.62 -12.28 18.69
C TRP A 136 5.98 -12.33 19.40
N ILE A 137 7.01 -12.84 18.73
CA ILE A 137 8.37 -12.79 19.24
C ILE A 137 8.82 -11.33 19.37
N ALA A 138 8.57 -10.48 18.36
CA ALA A 138 8.87 -9.04 18.43
C ALA A 138 8.18 -8.38 19.62
N ALA A 139 6.90 -8.63 19.83
CA ALA A 139 6.14 -8.07 20.95
C ALA A 139 6.76 -8.42 22.31
N ASN A 140 7.19 -9.68 22.49
CA ASN A 140 7.84 -10.11 23.70
C ASN A 140 9.25 -9.53 23.87
N ILE A 141 10.04 -9.41 22.77
CA ILE A 141 11.36 -8.75 22.81
C ILE A 141 11.23 -7.31 23.22
N VAL A 142 10.24 -6.58 22.68
CA VAL A 142 9.99 -5.17 23.07
C VAL A 142 9.71 -5.06 24.55
N SER A 143 8.81 -5.88 25.10
CA SER A 143 8.51 -5.92 26.54
C SER A 143 9.74 -6.24 27.38
N TRP A 144 10.55 -7.19 26.93
CA TRP A 144 11.79 -7.58 27.61
C TRP A 144 12.83 -6.44 27.58
N VAL A 145 13.08 -5.82 26.44
CA VAL A 145 14.07 -4.74 26.27
C VAL A 145 13.71 -3.53 27.15
N PHE A 146 12.47 -3.06 27.09
CA PHE A 146 12.05 -1.93 27.92
C PHE A 146 11.97 -2.30 29.41
N GLY A 147 11.68 -3.56 29.74
CA GLY A 147 11.76 -4.06 31.13
C GLY A 147 13.18 -4.03 31.72
N LEU A 148 14.22 -4.22 30.88
CA LEU A 148 15.62 -4.07 31.29
C LEU A 148 16.07 -2.60 31.45
N MET A 149 15.32 -1.64 30.90
CA MET A 149 15.66 -0.23 30.85
C MET A 149 14.55 0.65 31.46
N PRO A 150 14.22 0.50 32.75
CA PRO A 150 13.11 1.21 33.38
C PRO A 150 13.34 2.74 33.41
N HIS A 151 14.58 3.22 33.24
CA HIS A 151 14.91 4.64 33.14
C HIS A 151 14.38 5.30 31.83
N LEU A 152 14.04 4.50 30.80
CA LEU A 152 13.44 4.97 29.54
C LEU A 152 11.92 5.13 29.65
N ILE A 153 11.33 4.71 30.76
CA ILE A 153 9.89 4.71 30.97
C ILE A 153 9.58 5.60 32.16
N ASN A 154 8.58 6.46 32.02
CA ASN A 154 8.09 7.25 33.15
C ASN A 154 7.39 6.30 34.13
N SER A 155 7.96 6.12 35.34
CA SER A 155 7.44 5.24 36.37
C SER A 155 6.02 5.59 36.84
N GLY A 156 5.60 6.83 36.69
CA GLY A 156 4.25 7.28 37.07
C GLY A 156 3.18 6.97 36.02
N SER A 157 3.53 6.94 34.74
CA SER A 157 2.57 6.74 33.64
C SER A 157 2.80 5.43 32.85
N GLY A 158 3.95 4.79 33.01
CA GLY A 158 4.36 3.62 32.22
C GLY A 158 4.55 3.92 30.74
N LYS A 159 4.83 5.19 30.36
CA LYS A 159 4.89 5.64 28.96
C LYS A 159 6.27 6.21 28.64
N SER A 160 6.74 5.99 27.40
CA SER A 160 8.03 6.49 26.92
C SER A 160 7.97 7.88 26.25
N GLY A 161 6.88 8.22 25.61
CA GLY A 161 6.73 9.49 24.87
C GLY A 161 6.85 10.72 25.75
N TYR A 162 6.44 10.61 26.99
CA TYR A 162 6.62 11.68 28.01
C TYR A 162 8.10 12.06 28.19
N LEU A 163 9.03 11.10 28.10
CA LEU A 163 10.47 11.38 28.19
C LEU A 163 11.01 12.15 26.98
N ILE A 164 10.47 11.93 25.78
CA ILE A 164 10.87 12.69 24.59
C ILE A 164 10.51 14.18 24.75
N THR A 165 9.35 14.47 25.33
CA THR A 165 8.88 15.85 25.50
C THR A 165 9.50 16.57 26.69
N THR A 166 9.77 15.88 27.80
CA THR A 166 10.16 16.52 29.08
C THR A 166 11.63 16.38 29.42
N ALA A 167 12.22 15.19 29.20
CA ALA A 167 13.59 14.91 29.58
C ALA A 167 14.60 14.97 28.41
N VAL A 168 14.14 14.71 27.19
CA VAL A 168 14.99 14.61 25.99
C VAL A 168 14.38 15.46 24.87
N THR A 169 14.20 16.75 25.16
CA THR A 169 13.62 17.70 24.20
C THR A 169 14.49 17.84 22.95
N GLY A 170 13.87 17.70 21.78
CA GLY A 170 14.49 17.90 20.47
C GLY A 170 14.78 16.64 19.66
N ASN A 171 14.68 15.45 20.25
CA ASN A 171 14.93 14.17 19.53
C ASN A 171 13.69 13.61 18.83
N GLY A 172 12.55 14.27 18.96
CA GLY A 172 11.32 13.91 18.25
C GLY A 172 11.33 14.33 16.79
N THR A 173 10.36 13.83 16.03
CA THR A 173 10.18 14.20 14.62
C THR A 173 9.95 15.72 14.51
N PRO A 174 10.75 16.45 13.70
CA PRO A 174 10.61 17.90 13.56
C PRO A 174 9.28 18.24 12.90
N THR A 175 8.65 19.33 13.34
CA THR A 175 7.34 19.77 12.82
C THR A 175 7.45 20.61 11.55
N LEU A 176 8.63 21.18 11.26
CA LEU A 176 8.90 22.08 10.12
C LEU A 176 7.87 23.22 9.97
N GLY A 177 7.26 23.66 11.07
CA GLY A 177 6.22 24.70 11.06
C GLY A 177 4.82 24.22 10.68
N LEU A 178 4.61 22.95 10.37
CA LEU A 178 3.30 22.40 10.04
C LEU A 178 2.30 22.52 11.21
N ASN A 179 2.79 22.46 12.44
CA ASN A 179 2.01 22.69 13.65
C ASN A 179 1.41 24.10 13.76
N GLN A 180 1.97 25.09 13.05
CA GLN A 180 1.41 26.45 12.99
C GLN A 180 0.22 26.51 12.01
N LEU A 181 0.26 25.71 10.92
CA LEU A 181 -0.82 25.60 9.96
C LEU A 181 -1.98 24.75 10.52
N PHE A 182 -1.65 23.66 11.20
CA PHE A 182 -2.61 22.69 11.76
C PHE A 182 -2.52 22.71 13.29
N LYS A 183 -2.99 23.82 13.89
CA LYS A 183 -2.93 24.02 15.33
C LYS A 183 -3.65 22.91 16.10
N GLY A 184 -3.00 22.40 17.14
CA GLY A 184 -3.57 21.38 18.02
C GLY A 184 -3.49 19.94 17.48
N SER A 185 -2.92 19.72 16.28
CA SER A 185 -2.75 18.39 15.68
C SER A 185 -1.36 17.81 15.95
N TYR A 186 -1.24 16.50 15.77
CA TYR A 186 0.02 15.74 15.85
C TYR A 186 0.89 15.82 14.59
N ILE A 187 0.53 16.64 13.59
CA ILE A 187 1.22 16.68 12.30
C ILE A 187 2.71 17.03 12.46
N ASP A 188 3.55 16.30 11.77
CA ASP A 188 4.99 16.46 11.73
C ASP A 188 5.58 16.19 10.34
N ALA A 189 6.90 16.29 10.19
CA ALA A 189 7.60 16.04 8.94
C ALA A 189 7.60 14.57 8.50
N GLY A 190 7.10 13.65 9.30
CA GLY A 190 7.05 12.21 8.98
C GLY A 190 6.28 11.92 7.71
N ILE A 191 5.22 12.70 7.43
CA ILE A 191 4.45 12.55 6.17
C ILE A 191 5.31 12.82 4.93
N ILE A 192 6.21 13.81 4.99
CA ILE A 192 7.10 14.14 3.87
C ILE A 192 8.06 12.98 3.63
N VAL A 193 8.63 12.42 4.70
CA VAL A 193 9.51 11.25 4.63
C VAL A 193 8.76 10.05 4.04
N ALA A 194 7.53 9.80 4.47
CA ALA A 194 6.71 8.70 3.97
C ALA A 194 6.41 8.84 2.46
N ILE A 195 6.07 10.04 2.00
CA ILE A 195 5.82 10.32 0.58
C ILE A 195 7.11 10.13 -0.24
N ILE A 196 8.24 10.68 0.21
CA ILE A 196 9.53 10.54 -0.49
C ILE A 196 9.91 9.06 -0.60
N LEU A 197 9.77 8.28 0.46
CA LEU A 197 10.07 6.86 0.45
C LEU A 197 9.09 6.07 -0.45
N ALA A 198 7.81 6.38 -0.42
CA ALA A 198 6.82 5.73 -1.29
C ALA A 198 7.11 6.00 -2.77
N VAL A 199 7.46 7.25 -3.13
CA VAL A 199 7.88 7.60 -4.49
C VAL A 199 9.21 6.92 -4.84
N GLY A 200 10.19 6.91 -3.94
CA GLY A 200 11.47 6.23 -4.12
C GLY A 200 11.30 4.74 -4.39
N ILE A 201 10.45 4.05 -3.63
CA ILE A 201 10.11 2.63 -3.84
C ILE A 201 9.39 2.43 -5.17
N HIS A 202 8.49 3.35 -5.55
CA HIS A 202 7.84 3.28 -6.87
C HIS A 202 8.86 3.39 -8.01
N VAL A 203 9.78 4.34 -7.94
CA VAL A 203 10.87 4.51 -8.93
C VAL A 203 11.78 3.29 -8.93
N MET A 204 12.19 2.81 -7.76
CA MET A 204 12.99 1.59 -7.62
C MET A 204 12.31 0.39 -8.32
N LEU A 205 11.03 0.16 -8.05
CA LEU A 205 10.29 -0.95 -8.64
C LEU A 205 10.10 -0.81 -10.16
N THR A 206 9.95 0.41 -10.70
CA THR A 206 9.58 0.63 -12.11
C THR A 206 10.76 0.94 -13.01
N LYS A 207 11.82 1.56 -12.50
CA LYS A 207 12.92 2.13 -13.28
C LYS A 207 14.28 1.48 -13.05
N THR A 208 14.41 0.55 -12.07
CA THR A 208 15.70 -0.10 -11.79
C THR A 208 15.70 -1.57 -12.19
N THR A 209 16.91 -2.10 -12.47
CA THR A 209 17.15 -3.53 -12.74
C THR A 209 16.75 -4.40 -11.57
N PHE A 210 17.06 -3.96 -10.34
CA PHE A 210 16.66 -4.65 -9.13
C PHE A 210 15.13 -4.75 -8.99
N GLY A 211 14.41 -3.65 -9.22
CA GLY A 211 12.94 -3.65 -9.21
C GLY A 211 12.34 -4.53 -10.31
N TYR A 212 13.01 -4.63 -11.46
CA TYR A 212 12.62 -5.57 -12.51
C TYR A 212 12.78 -7.03 -12.04
N GLU A 213 13.93 -7.38 -11.43
CA GLU A 213 14.17 -8.72 -10.88
C GLU A 213 13.13 -9.11 -9.83
N LEU A 214 12.77 -8.17 -8.91
CA LEU A 214 11.72 -8.40 -7.91
C LEU A 214 10.38 -8.76 -8.55
N ARG A 215 9.96 -7.99 -9.56
CA ARG A 215 8.69 -8.22 -10.28
C ARG A 215 8.73 -9.50 -11.12
N ALA A 216 9.86 -9.82 -11.75
CA ALA A 216 10.05 -11.06 -12.49
C ALA A 216 9.94 -12.29 -11.58
N CYS A 217 10.61 -12.25 -10.40
CA CYS A 217 10.48 -13.29 -9.37
C CYS A 217 9.04 -13.47 -8.90
N GLY A 218 8.30 -12.37 -8.73
CA GLY A 218 6.89 -12.40 -8.32
C GLY A 218 5.94 -12.93 -9.40
N ALA A 219 6.25 -12.70 -10.67
CA ALA A 219 5.46 -13.21 -11.79
C ALA A 219 5.69 -14.71 -12.04
N ASN A 220 6.94 -15.12 -12.07
CA ASN A 220 7.33 -16.53 -12.23
C ASN A 220 8.73 -16.77 -11.66
N ARG A 221 8.80 -17.34 -10.47
CA ARG A 221 10.06 -17.61 -9.75
C ARG A 221 11.00 -18.52 -10.56
N TYR A 222 10.48 -19.56 -11.18
CA TYR A 222 11.28 -20.50 -11.96
C TYR A 222 11.80 -19.85 -13.25
N GLY A 223 10.94 -19.09 -13.94
CA GLY A 223 11.34 -18.35 -15.14
C GLY A 223 12.44 -17.30 -14.84
N ALA A 224 12.33 -16.56 -13.73
CA ALA A 224 13.37 -15.64 -13.28
C ALA A 224 14.70 -16.35 -13.02
N LYS A 225 14.67 -17.52 -12.37
CA LYS A 225 15.88 -18.33 -12.13
C LYS A 225 16.51 -18.81 -13.43
N TYR A 226 15.75 -19.28 -14.43
CA TYR A 226 16.25 -19.65 -15.74
C TYR A 226 16.86 -18.47 -16.49
N ALA A 227 16.36 -17.26 -16.29
CA ALA A 227 16.92 -16.02 -16.82
C ALA A 227 18.17 -15.53 -16.06
N GLY A 228 18.74 -16.33 -15.13
CA GLY A 228 19.95 -16.00 -14.37
C GLY A 228 19.74 -15.09 -13.16
N MET A 229 18.50 -14.78 -12.78
CA MET A 229 18.20 -13.96 -11.61
C MET A 229 18.32 -14.76 -10.33
N SER A 230 18.87 -14.14 -9.27
CA SER A 230 19.03 -14.76 -7.96
C SER A 230 17.74 -14.70 -7.15
N ASP A 231 16.84 -15.68 -7.32
CA ASP A 231 15.52 -15.74 -6.67
C ASP A 231 15.62 -15.68 -5.13
N LYS A 232 16.58 -16.41 -4.53
CA LYS A 232 16.77 -16.43 -3.07
C LYS A 232 17.16 -15.06 -2.53
N ARG A 233 18.13 -14.39 -3.18
CA ARG A 233 18.56 -13.05 -2.79
C ARG A 233 17.40 -12.06 -2.90
N ASN A 234 16.65 -12.11 -3.98
CA ASN A 234 15.54 -11.20 -4.24
C ASN A 234 14.40 -11.37 -3.22
N ILE A 235 14.10 -12.60 -2.79
CA ILE A 235 13.13 -12.88 -1.73
C ILE A 235 13.58 -12.28 -0.40
N ILE A 236 14.85 -12.51 0.00
CA ILE A 236 15.38 -12.01 1.28
C ILE A 236 15.41 -10.48 1.27
N LEU A 237 15.94 -9.86 0.21
CA LEU A 237 16.05 -8.41 0.12
C LEU A 237 14.69 -7.71 0.03
N SER A 238 13.72 -8.31 -0.67
CA SER A 238 12.35 -7.79 -0.71
C SER A 238 11.73 -7.73 0.69
N MET A 239 11.86 -8.80 1.48
CA MET A 239 11.35 -8.84 2.84
C MET A 239 12.14 -7.94 3.79
N ALA A 240 13.46 -7.79 3.58
CA ALA A 240 14.29 -6.83 4.32
C ALA A 240 13.82 -5.39 4.08
N ILE A 241 13.66 -4.97 2.81
CA ILE A 241 13.19 -3.63 2.47
C ILE A 241 11.76 -3.42 2.99
N ALA A 242 10.88 -4.41 2.84
CA ALA A 242 9.54 -4.35 3.39
C ALA A 242 9.58 -4.14 4.91
N GLY A 243 10.44 -4.89 5.62
CA GLY A 243 10.64 -4.74 7.05
C GLY A 243 11.16 -3.37 7.46
N GLY A 244 12.13 -2.83 6.72
CA GLY A 244 12.65 -1.48 6.96
C GLY A 244 11.59 -0.39 6.78
N LEU A 245 10.74 -0.50 5.76
CA LEU A 245 9.65 0.44 5.52
C LEU A 245 8.61 0.41 6.64
N ALA A 246 8.16 -0.79 7.06
CA ALA A 246 7.24 -0.92 8.19
C ALA A 246 7.84 -0.35 9.49
N ALA A 247 9.14 -0.60 9.70
CA ALA A 247 9.90 -0.10 10.84
C ALA A 247 10.03 1.43 10.86
N ILE A 248 10.29 2.05 9.71
CA ILE A 248 10.28 3.52 9.59
C ILE A 248 8.89 4.06 9.95
N GLY A 249 7.81 3.38 9.53
CA GLY A 249 6.46 3.74 9.94
C GLY A 249 6.29 3.74 11.47
N GLY A 250 6.84 2.73 12.16
CA GLY A 250 6.87 2.64 13.62
C GLY A 250 7.72 3.74 14.27
N ALA A 251 8.90 3.99 13.71
CA ALA A 251 9.80 5.04 14.17
C ALA A 251 9.14 6.44 14.08
N LEU A 252 8.63 6.81 12.90
CA LEU A 252 7.98 8.10 12.68
C LEU A 252 6.74 8.29 13.55
N TYR A 253 5.98 7.23 13.80
CA TYR A 253 4.81 7.31 14.66
C TYR A 253 5.16 7.58 16.13
N TYR A 254 6.11 6.82 16.70
CA TYR A 254 6.45 6.91 18.11
C TYR A 254 7.52 7.97 18.44
N LEU A 255 8.22 8.51 17.44
CA LEU A 255 9.10 9.68 17.62
C LEU A 255 8.32 11.00 17.60
N ASN A 256 7.01 10.99 17.38
CA ASN A 256 6.18 12.18 17.56
C ASN A 256 6.04 12.47 19.07
N PRO A 257 6.34 13.70 19.53
CA PRO A 257 6.30 14.04 20.96
C PRO A 257 4.90 13.89 21.60
N GLY A 258 3.84 13.95 20.81
CA GLY A 258 2.47 13.78 21.30
C GLY A 258 2.00 12.32 21.42
N ILE A 259 2.77 11.37 20.88
CA ILE A 259 2.43 9.95 20.91
C ILE A 259 3.31 9.24 21.92
N GLU A 260 2.68 8.50 22.81
CA GLU A 260 3.37 7.78 23.87
C GLU A 260 3.26 6.28 23.66
N PHE A 261 4.39 5.60 23.72
CA PHE A 261 4.42 4.14 23.79
C PHE A 261 4.10 3.73 25.23
N LYS A 262 2.98 3.06 25.42
CA LYS A 262 2.65 2.45 26.72
C LYS A 262 3.37 1.12 26.84
N PHE A 263 4.22 1.02 27.86
CA PHE A 263 4.88 -0.23 28.21
C PHE A 263 3.88 -1.16 28.92
N ASP A 264 3.69 -2.34 28.38
CA ASP A 264 2.96 -3.43 29.02
C ASP A 264 3.91 -4.61 29.21
N SER A 265 3.89 -5.22 30.39
CA SER A 265 4.73 -6.40 30.72
C SER A 265 4.44 -7.62 29.84
N ALA A 266 3.25 -7.67 29.24
CA ALA A 266 2.86 -8.66 28.25
C ALA A 266 1.96 -7.99 27.20
N TYR A 267 2.34 -8.13 25.92
CA TYR A 267 1.48 -7.67 24.82
C TYR A 267 0.29 -8.61 24.67
N GLN A 268 -0.90 -8.05 24.78
CA GLN A 268 -2.15 -8.75 24.48
C GLN A 268 -2.63 -8.48 23.04
N LYS A 269 -2.15 -7.39 22.42
CA LYS A 269 -2.55 -6.96 21.09
C LYS A 269 -1.38 -6.35 20.33
N LEU A 270 -1.18 -6.82 19.09
CA LEU A 270 -0.20 -6.22 18.18
C LEU A 270 -0.69 -4.87 17.62
N PRO A 271 0.22 -3.97 17.21
CA PRO A 271 -0.16 -2.67 16.64
C PRO A 271 -1.04 -2.81 15.40
N ASP A 272 -2.19 -2.17 15.40
CA ASP A 272 -3.15 -2.20 14.28
C ASP A 272 -2.55 -1.61 12.99
N TYR A 273 -1.63 -0.64 13.10
CA TYR A 273 -0.97 -0.02 11.93
C TYR A 273 -0.22 -1.03 11.06
N GLY A 274 0.36 -2.06 11.63
CA GLY A 274 1.03 -3.12 10.87
C GLY A 274 0.06 -3.92 9.99
N PHE A 275 -1.13 -4.18 10.49
CA PHE A 275 -2.16 -4.93 9.76
C PHE A 275 -2.97 -4.05 8.81
N ASN A 276 -3.27 -2.81 9.19
CA ASN A 276 -4.04 -1.86 8.37
C ASN A 276 -3.31 -1.45 7.08
N GLY A 277 -2.00 -1.66 6.99
CA GLY A 277 -1.23 -1.53 5.76
C GLY A 277 -1.65 -2.54 4.67
N ILE A 278 -2.16 -3.72 5.05
CA ILE A 278 -2.57 -4.77 4.11
C ILE A 278 -3.73 -4.30 3.21
N PRO A 279 -4.89 -3.89 3.75
CA PRO A 279 -5.96 -3.36 2.91
C PRO A 279 -5.55 -2.12 2.13
N ALA A 280 -4.68 -1.25 2.69
CA ALA A 280 -4.17 -0.09 1.95
C ALA A 280 -3.35 -0.50 0.71
N ALA A 281 -2.48 -1.51 0.83
CA ALA A 281 -1.72 -2.04 -0.29
C ALA A 281 -2.62 -2.69 -1.35
N LEU A 282 -3.55 -3.53 -0.93
CA LEU A 282 -4.45 -4.26 -1.83
C LEU A 282 -5.38 -3.31 -2.59
N LEU A 283 -5.97 -2.33 -1.91
CA LEU A 283 -6.81 -1.30 -2.52
C LEU A 283 -6.02 -0.44 -3.51
N GLY A 284 -4.77 -0.10 -3.16
CA GLY A 284 -3.81 0.58 -4.05
C GLY A 284 -3.24 -0.31 -5.15
N SER A 285 -3.75 -1.54 -5.33
CA SER A 285 -3.26 -2.51 -6.33
C SER A 285 -1.76 -2.76 -6.22
N ASN A 286 -1.23 -2.69 -5.01
CA ASN A 286 0.20 -2.83 -4.70
C ASN A 286 1.09 -1.85 -5.47
N ASN A 287 0.56 -0.65 -5.76
CA ASN A 287 1.32 0.47 -6.33
C ASN A 287 1.66 1.45 -5.20
N PRO A 288 2.95 1.72 -4.90
CA PRO A 288 3.34 2.58 -3.80
C PRO A 288 2.75 3.99 -3.84
N ILE A 289 2.59 4.57 -5.04
CA ILE A 289 1.95 5.90 -5.19
C ILE A 289 0.45 5.82 -4.87
N ALA A 290 -0.24 4.80 -5.37
CA ALA A 290 -1.66 4.62 -5.08
C ALA A 290 -1.92 4.38 -3.59
N VAL A 291 -0.99 3.71 -2.90
CA VAL A 291 -1.08 3.49 -1.44
C VAL A 291 -1.15 4.80 -0.67
N ILE A 292 -0.45 5.87 -1.12
CA ILE A 292 -0.52 7.20 -0.47
C ILE A 292 -1.97 7.69 -0.43
N PHE A 293 -2.64 7.68 -1.58
CA PHE A 293 -4.03 8.17 -1.68
C PHE A 293 -5.01 7.26 -0.93
N VAL A 294 -4.80 5.95 -0.98
CA VAL A 294 -5.63 4.98 -0.26
C VAL A 294 -5.47 5.13 1.26
N ALA A 295 -4.25 5.32 1.75
CA ALA A 295 -4.00 5.55 3.17
C ALA A 295 -4.68 6.83 3.66
N LEU A 296 -4.60 7.92 2.90
CA LEU A 296 -5.32 9.16 3.18
C LEU A 296 -6.84 8.93 3.18
N PHE A 297 -7.37 8.19 2.21
CA PHE A 297 -8.79 7.85 2.15
C PHE A 297 -9.26 7.02 3.36
N ILE A 298 -8.51 5.99 3.74
CA ILE A 298 -8.82 5.18 4.93
C ILE A 298 -8.80 6.06 6.18
N ARG A 299 -7.81 6.94 6.30
CA ARG A 299 -7.73 7.87 7.46
C ARG A 299 -8.83 8.92 7.44
N TYR A 300 -9.24 9.39 6.28
CA TYR A 300 -10.40 10.26 6.12
C TYR A 300 -11.67 9.63 6.70
N LEU A 301 -11.95 8.39 6.34
CA LEU A 301 -13.10 7.65 6.88
C LEU A 301 -12.96 7.39 8.39
N ASN A 302 -11.76 7.07 8.87
CA ASN A 302 -11.53 6.86 10.31
C ASN A 302 -11.75 8.15 11.12
N THR A 303 -11.38 9.31 10.58
CA THR A 303 -11.64 10.62 11.22
C THR A 303 -13.15 10.90 11.28
N GLY A 304 -13.88 10.61 10.20
CA GLY A 304 -15.33 10.66 10.18
C GLY A 304 -15.97 9.70 11.19
N GLY A 305 -15.42 8.50 11.37
CA GLY A 305 -15.81 7.54 12.40
C GLY A 305 -15.61 8.06 13.83
N GLY A 306 -14.51 8.80 14.08
CA GLY A 306 -14.26 9.48 15.35
C GLY A 306 -15.32 10.56 15.62
N ASN A 307 -15.62 11.38 14.63
CA ASN A 307 -16.66 12.42 14.73
C ASN A 307 -18.05 11.81 14.93
N LEU A 308 -18.33 10.66 14.32
CA LEU A 308 -19.56 9.90 14.53
C LEU A 308 -19.74 9.47 15.99
N THR A 309 -18.65 9.04 16.64
CA THR A 309 -18.66 8.70 18.07
C THR A 309 -18.97 9.93 18.92
N SER A 310 -18.39 11.08 18.60
CA SER A 310 -18.68 12.35 19.28
C SER A 310 -20.14 12.81 19.11
N ALA A 311 -20.81 12.40 18.02
CA ALA A 311 -22.23 12.64 17.78
C ALA A 311 -23.15 11.62 18.47
N GLY A 312 -22.62 10.75 19.36
CA GLY A 312 -23.38 9.79 20.16
C GLY A 312 -23.67 8.45 19.49
N PHE A 313 -22.98 8.13 18.39
CA PHE A 313 -23.05 6.80 17.78
C PHE A 313 -22.00 5.86 18.36
N ASN A 314 -22.28 4.57 18.34
CA ASN A 314 -21.35 3.56 18.84
C ASN A 314 -20.11 3.46 17.93
N LYS A 315 -18.91 3.50 18.52
CA LYS A 315 -17.62 3.39 17.81
C LYS A 315 -17.55 2.17 16.90
N TYR A 316 -18.00 1.02 17.37
CA TYR A 316 -17.91 -0.23 16.61
C TYR A 316 -18.74 -0.22 15.32
N ILE A 317 -19.80 0.58 15.26
CA ILE A 317 -20.60 0.75 14.04
C ILE A 317 -19.75 1.46 12.95
N ALA A 318 -19.02 2.49 13.33
CA ALA A 318 -18.13 3.19 12.42
C ALA A 318 -17.06 2.23 11.84
N ASP A 319 -16.44 1.44 12.72
CA ASP A 319 -15.41 0.46 12.31
C ASP A 319 -15.99 -0.59 11.34
N VAL A 320 -17.21 -1.10 11.58
CA VAL A 320 -17.87 -2.05 10.67
C VAL A 320 -18.18 -1.41 9.32
N ILE A 321 -18.69 -0.17 9.30
CA ILE A 321 -18.99 0.52 8.03
C ILE A 321 -17.72 0.77 7.23
N ILE A 322 -16.64 1.21 7.88
CA ILE A 322 -15.33 1.43 7.25
C ILE A 322 -14.81 0.11 6.66
N ALA A 323 -14.89 -0.98 7.44
CA ALA A 323 -14.48 -2.30 6.98
C ALA A 323 -15.28 -2.76 5.74
N LEU A 324 -16.61 -2.54 5.72
CA LEU A 324 -17.46 -2.84 4.57
C LEU A 324 -17.11 -1.99 3.35
N ILE A 325 -16.84 -0.69 3.52
CA ILE A 325 -16.43 0.19 2.42
C ILE A 325 -15.12 -0.31 1.81
N ILE A 326 -14.13 -0.63 2.64
CA ILE A 326 -12.83 -1.16 2.19
C ILE A 326 -13.02 -2.51 1.48
N TYR A 327 -13.86 -3.40 2.01
CA TYR A 327 -14.18 -4.68 1.43
C TYR A 327 -14.79 -4.53 0.03
N PHE A 328 -15.85 -3.72 -0.12
CA PHE A 328 -16.48 -3.49 -1.43
C PHE A 328 -15.58 -2.75 -2.41
N ALA A 329 -14.73 -1.84 -1.93
CA ALA A 329 -13.73 -1.19 -2.78
C ALA A 329 -12.73 -2.20 -3.35
N GLY A 330 -12.32 -3.21 -2.55
CA GLY A 330 -11.51 -4.35 -3.01
C GLY A 330 -12.20 -5.18 -4.10
N PHE A 331 -13.51 -5.40 -3.99
CA PHE A 331 -14.32 -6.10 -5.00
C PHE A 331 -14.39 -5.38 -6.36
N SER A 332 -14.25 -4.07 -6.37
CA SER A 332 -14.29 -3.28 -7.62
C SER A 332 -13.22 -3.75 -8.63
N LYS A 333 -12.06 -4.17 -8.15
CA LYS A 333 -11.00 -4.74 -8.98
C LYS A 333 -11.40 -6.10 -9.58
N LEU A 334 -11.99 -6.96 -8.76
CA LEU A 334 -12.49 -8.27 -9.22
C LEU A 334 -13.53 -8.11 -10.33
N PHE A 335 -14.48 -7.18 -10.18
CA PHE A 335 -15.46 -6.87 -11.20
C PHE A 335 -14.83 -6.36 -12.50
N LYS A 336 -13.84 -5.46 -12.40
CA LYS A 336 -13.08 -4.97 -13.57
C LYS A 336 -12.37 -6.12 -14.29
N ASP A 337 -11.71 -7.01 -13.55
CA ASP A 337 -11.00 -8.16 -14.11
C ASP A 337 -11.96 -9.16 -14.78
N ILE A 338 -13.12 -9.43 -14.18
CA ILE A 338 -14.15 -10.27 -14.77
C ILE A 338 -14.70 -9.63 -16.06
N MET A 339 -15.01 -8.32 -16.02
CA MET A 339 -15.52 -7.61 -17.20
C MET A 339 -14.49 -7.54 -18.34
N SER A 340 -13.20 -7.31 -18.01
CA SER A 340 -12.14 -7.30 -19.02
C SER A 340 -11.95 -8.65 -19.68
N ARG A 341 -12.00 -9.75 -18.90
CA ARG A 341 -11.96 -11.12 -19.43
C ARG A 341 -13.17 -11.44 -20.31
N ARG A 342 -14.37 -10.98 -19.93
CA ARG A 342 -15.58 -11.14 -20.78
C ARG A 342 -15.44 -10.37 -22.09
N LYS A 343 -14.97 -9.11 -22.07
CA LYS A 343 -14.71 -8.31 -23.28
C LYS A 343 -13.66 -8.96 -24.18
N ALA A 344 -12.56 -9.48 -23.62
CA ALA A 344 -11.52 -10.16 -24.37
C ALA A 344 -12.07 -11.44 -25.04
N ARG A 345 -12.86 -12.25 -24.33
CA ARG A 345 -13.52 -13.45 -24.92
C ARG A 345 -14.51 -13.09 -26.02
N ALA A 346 -15.31 -12.04 -25.83
CA ALA A 346 -16.24 -11.57 -26.86
C ALA A 346 -15.49 -11.08 -28.12
N ALA A 347 -14.39 -10.34 -27.96
CA ALA A 347 -13.55 -9.88 -29.06
C ALA A 347 -12.95 -11.05 -29.86
N VAL A 348 -12.46 -12.09 -29.17
CA VAL A 348 -11.94 -13.30 -29.81
C VAL A 348 -13.04 -14.03 -30.59
N GLN A 349 -14.23 -14.20 -30.00
CA GLN A 349 -15.37 -14.83 -30.69
C GLN A 349 -15.79 -14.05 -31.93
N THR A 350 -15.83 -12.71 -31.86
CA THR A 350 -16.17 -11.87 -33.03
C THR A 350 -15.09 -11.98 -34.11
N ALA A 351 -13.80 -12.01 -33.75
CA ALA A 351 -12.71 -12.20 -34.70
C ALA A 351 -12.77 -13.57 -35.39
N THR A 352 -13.06 -14.61 -34.62
CA THR A 352 -13.23 -15.99 -35.17
C THR A 352 -14.45 -16.07 -36.09
N ALA A 353 -15.58 -15.45 -35.72
CA ALA A 353 -16.78 -15.44 -36.57
C ALA A 353 -16.53 -14.68 -37.90
N ASN A 354 -15.81 -13.54 -37.82
CA ASN A 354 -15.47 -12.79 -39.03
C ASN A 354 -14.48 -13.54 -39.93
N SER A 355 -13.51 -14.26 -39.38
CA SER A 355 -12.59 -15.09 -40.18
C SER A 355 -13.32 -16.24 -40.88
N THR A 356 -14.24 -16.90 -40.16
CA THR A 356 -15.07 -17.97 -40.72
C THR A 356 -16.03 -17.47 -41.82
N MET A 357 -16.58 -16.27 -41.67
CA MET A 357 -17.41 -15.63 -42.71
C MET A 357 -16.57 -15.23 -43.94
N ALA A 358 -15.37 -14.72 -43.74
CA ALA A 358 -14.46 -14.39 -44.85
C ALA A 358 -13.98 -15.63 -45.61
N GLU A 359 -13.76 -16.76 -44.94
CA GLU A 359 -13.41 -18.02 -45.55
C GLU A 359 -14.59 -18.62 -46.35
N LYS A 360 -15.83 -18.56 -45.80
CA LYS A 360 -17.02 -18.97 -46.52
C LYS A 360 -17.29 -18.08 -47.76
N ALA A 361 -17.06 -16.77 -47.68
CA ALA A 361 -17.22 -15.88 -48.82
C ALA A 361 -16.24 -16.23 -49.96
N LYS A 362 -14.97 -16.53 -49.63
CA LYS A 362 -13.98 -16.98 -50.62
C LYS A 362 -14.34 -18.30 -51.26
N VAL A 363 -14.90 -19.26 -50.52
CA VAL A 363 -15.35 -20.55 -51.04
C VAL A 363 -16.58 -20.34 -51.97
N THR A 364 -17.48 -19.42 -51.66
CA THR A 364 -18.64 -19.10 -52.49
C THR A 364 -18.24 -18.46 -53.81
N GLU A 365 -17.20 -17.60 -53.79
CA GLU A 365 -16.67 -16.91 -54.99
C GLU A 365 -15.92 -17.86 -55.94
N SER A 366 -15.36 -18.96 -55.42
CA SER A 366 -14.68 -20.02 -56.21
C SER A 366 -15.66 -21.04 -56.85
N VAL A 367 -16.95 -21.01 -56.54
CA VAL A 367 -17.98 -21.94 -57.04
C VAL A 367 -18.95 -21.24 -58.02
N VAL A 368 -18.59 -20.14 -58.65
CA VAL A 368 -19.33 -19.58 -59.76
C VAL A 368 -19.07 -20.48 -60.97
N PRO A 369 -20.08 -21.22 -61.55
CA PRO A 369 -19.89 -22.02 -62.76
C PRO A 369 -19.60 -21.11 -63.94
N ASP A 370 -18.61 -21.48 -64.76
CA ASP A 370 -18.29 -20.82 -66.03
C ASP A 370 -19.55 -20.60 -66.85
N ALA A 371 -19.73 -19.36 -67.31
CA ALA A 371 -20.77 -19.00 -68.22
C ALA A 371 -20.61 -19.74 -69.55
N PRO A 372 -21.70 -20.20 -70.25
CA PRO A 372 -21.58 -20.92 -71.48
C PRO A 372 -20.94 -20.06 -72.60
N PRO A 373 -20.21 -20.72 -73.56
CA PRO A 373 -19.45 -20.00 -74.59
C PRO A 373 -20.40 -19.23 -75.49
N LYS A 374 -20.11 -17.99 -75.77
CA LYS A 374 -20.82 -17.13 -76.71
C LYS A 374 -20.59 -17.67 -78.09
N GLU A 375 -21.71 -17.98 -78.83
CA GLU A 375 -21.72 -18.28 -80.26
C GLU A 375 -21.03 -17.22 -81.13
N GLU A 376 -20.08 -17.67 -81.91
CA GLU A 376 -19.30 -16.92 -82.88
C GLU A 376 -20.18 -16.64 -84.11
N LYS A 377 -20.68 -15.40 -84.27
CA LYS A 377 -21.32 -14.96 -85.51
C LYS A 377 -20.25 -14.70 -86.56
N GLN A 378 -20.21 -15.57 -87.58
CA GLN A 378 -19.49 -15.32 -88.83
C GLN A 378 -19.87 -13.99 -89.50
N ALA A 379 -18.95 -13.18 -89.81
CA ALA A 379 -19.09 -11.99 -90.69
C ALA A 379 -18.32 -12.23 -92.00
N PRO A 380 -18.82 -11.68 -93.13
CA PRO A 380 -18.48 -12.17 -94.48
C PRO A 380 -17.13 -11.62 -94.99
N VAL A 381 -16.58 -12.43 -95.87
CA VAL A 381 -15.40 -12.15 -96.69
C VAL A 381 -15.60 -10.88 -97.56
N SER A 382 -14.61 -10.01 -97.58
CA SER A 382 -14.41 -9.06 -98.70
C SER A 382 -12.88 -8.99 -98.96
N GLU A 383 -12.62 -9.18 -100.23
CA GLU A 383 -11.37 -9.28 -101.01
C GLU A 383 -10.66 -7.92 -101.15
N LYS A 384 -9.42 -8.01 -101.47
CA LYS A 384 -8.52 -7.09 -102.23
C LYS A 384 -7.62 -6.21 -101.35
N SER A 385 -6.43 -6.43 -101.55
CA SER A 385 -5.41 -5.97 -102.52
C SER A 385 -4.38 -5.03 -101.85
N GLY A 386 -3.18 -5.45 -101.88
CA GLY A 386 -2.11 -4.78 -102.60
C GLY A 386 -1.21 -3.76 -101.87
N LYS A 387 0.05 -4.08 -102.03
CA LYS A 387 1.24 -3.20 -102.07
C LYS A 387 1.95 -2.89 -100.76
N GLU A 388 3.10 -3.52 -100.57
CA GLU A 388 4.44 -2.98 -100.88
C GLU A 388 4.81 -1.70 -100.13
N GLY A 389 5.97 -1.75 -99.53
CA GLY A 389 6.91 -0.66 -99.32
C GLY A 389 7.61 -0.66 -97.99
N ASP A 390 8.81 -1.21 -98.08
CA ASP A 390 10.07 -0.74 -97.53
C ASP A 390 10.03 0.36 -96.47
N GLU A 391 10.63 0.19 -95.36
CA GLU A 391 11.99 0.43 -94.84
C GLU A 391 12.08 0.01 -93.37
#